data_60bcd750c4e2d99373f00ccbbf92a2ea
#
_entry.id   60bcd750c4e2d99373f00ccbbf92a2ea
#
_cell.length_a   1.000
_cell.length_b   1.000
_cell.length_c   1.000
_cell.angle_alpha   90.00
_cell.angle_beta   90.00
_cell.angle_gamma   90.00
#
_symmetry.space_group_name_H-M   'P 1'
#
loop_
_entity.id
_entity.type
_entity.pdbx_description
1 polymer ?
#
loop_
_entity_poly.entity_id
_entity_poly.type
_entity_poly.pdbx_seq_one_letter_code
_entity_poly.pdbx_strand_id
1 'polypeptide(L)'
;KLDNKFDVIDEFDRLVCPQVYPVLHSVCGEVTGITQEMLADGEHFVDTALDFLEWCGQDYIFCTWGSTDLVELQRNLNHYAIEAEFPMPFLFYDVQKLYSLCFLNGKERPALQTAIEQRGIAEKEQYHMALSDARYTAQLMKLLDFEKVRAFYSIDTYRVPKRRKDEICMNFGNYSKYISRVFDTREKAANDRLVRSCNCFLCGKPMERKIKWFATNGKTYYGLFFCEEHGLIKGRFKIKHTDDEQYYAVKILKRTDDAGAEKLHARQLQEREHRRQRRLNKQE
;
A
#
# COMPACT_ATOMS: atom_id res chain seq x y z
N LYS A 1 -0.07 2.91 -21.46
CA LYS A 1 -0.48 4.28 -21.06
C LYS A 1 -1.96 4.49 -21.27
N LEU A 2 -2.56 5.30 -20.40
CA LEU A 2 -3.97 5.70 -20.50
C LEU A 2 -4.04 7.23 -20.64
N ASP A 3 -5.04 7.69 -21.40
CA ASP A 3 -5.40 9.10 -21.45
C ASP A 3 -6.31 9.51 -20.27
N ASN A 4 -6.77 10.76 -20.25
CA ASN A 4 -7.65 11.29 -19.21
C ASN A 4 -9.07 10.67 -19.19
N LYS A 5 -9.43 9.88 -20.21
CA LYS A 5 -10.67 9.10 -20.28
C LYS A 5 -10.44 7.62 -19.95
N PHE A 6 -9.22 7.27 -19.57
CA PHE A 6 -8.75 5.91 -19.33
C PHE A 6 -8.80 5.01 -20.57
N ASP A 7 -8.69 5.61 -21.78
CA ASP A 7 -8.47 4.85 -23.01
C ASP A 7 -6.97 4.54 -23.16
N VAL A 8 -6.68 3.31 -23.61
CA VAL A 8 -5.30 2.89 -23.87
C VAL A 8 -4.79 3.65 -25.10
N ILE A 9 -3.70 4.38 -24.94
CA ILE A 9 -3.07 5.20 -26.00
C ILE A 9 -1.71 4.67 -26.43
N ASP A 10 -1.05 3.88 -25.58
CA ASP A 10 0.26 3.29 -25.86
C ASP A 10 0.54 2.10 -24.94
N GLU A 11 1.39 1.17 -25.36
CA GLU A 11 1.76 -0.03 -24.61
C GLU A 11 3.28 -0.24 -24.65
N PHE A 12 3.83 -0.70 -23.54
CA PHE A 12 5.22 -1.12 -23.42
C PHE A 12 5.25 -2.55 -22.89
N ASP A 13 5.84 -3.44 -23.66
CA ASP A 13 5.99 -4.85 -23.31
C ASP A 13 7.37 -5.34 -23.72
N ARG A 14 8.13 -5.91 -22.80
CA ARG A 14 9.47 -6.45 -23.02
C ARG A 14 9.67 -7.69 -22.16
N LEU A 15 10.28 -8.68 -22.75
CA LEU A 15 10.73 -9.86 -22.03
C LEU A 15 12.14 -9.58 -21.48
N VAL A 16 12.29 -9.77 -20.16
CA VAL A 16 13.56 -9.49 -19.47
C VAL A 16 14.29 -10.78 -19.15
N CYS A 17 15.57 -10.86 -19.55
CA CYS A 17 16.45 -11.96 -19.16
C CYS A 17 16.89 -11.77 -17.69
N PRO A 18 16.54 -12.70 -16.76
CA PRO A 18 16.91 -12.56 -15.36
C PRO A 18 18.39 -12.90 -15.15
N GLN A 19 19.17 -11.94 -14.63
CA GLN A 19 20.60 -12.11 -14.42
C GLN A 19 20.95 -12.62 -13.01
N VAL A 20 20.17 -12.25 -12.00
CA VAL A 20 20.44 -12.63 -10.59
C VAL A 20 20.01 -14.06 -10.30
N TYR A 21 18.83 -14.45 -10.81
CA TYR A 21 18.27 -15.79 -10.72
C TYR A 21 17.95 -16.28 -12.12
N PRO A 22 18.96 -16.75 -12.91
CA PRO A 22 18.78 -17.03 -14.33
C PRO A 22 17.91 -18.24 -14.61
N VAL A 23 17.74 -19.13 -13.65
CA VAL A 23 16.92 -20.36 -13.82
C VAL A 23 15.49 -20.06 -13.46
N LEU A 24 14.58 -20.24 -14.42
CA LEU A 24 13.14 -20.10 -14.21
C LEU A 24 12.62 -21.19 -13.27
N HIS A 25 11.92 -20.77 -12.22
CA HIS A 25 11.25 -21.71 -11.34
C HIS A 25 10.08 -22.36 -12.07
N SER A 26 9.90 -23.70 -11.93
CA SER A 26 8.87 -24.47 -12.66
C SER A 26 7.46 -23.88 -12.52
N VAL A 27 7.08 -23.50 -11.29
CA VAL A 27 5.77 -22.89 -11.02
C VAL A 27 5.58 -21.56 -11.79
N CYS A 28 6.64 -20.75 -11.94
CA CYS A 28 6.56 -19.52 -12.73
C CYS A 28 6.30 -19.84 -14.20
N GLY A 29 7.01 -20.79 -14.77
CA GLY A 29 6.80 -21.24 -16.16
C GLY A 29 5.39 -21.79 -16.39
N GLU A 30 4.89 -22.62 -15.49
CA GLU A 30 3.53 -23.18 -15.57
C GLU A 30 2.44 -22.11 -15.54
N VAL A 31 2.62 -21.09 -14.70
CA VAL A 31 1.63 -20.02 -14.50
C VAL A 31 1.66 -18.98 -15.61
N THR A 32 2.86 -18.58 -16.06
CA THR A 32 3.02 -17.53 -17.07
C THR A 32 3.10 -18.06 -18.51
N GLY A 33 3.42 -19.33 -18.69
CA GLY A 33 3.72 -19.90 -20.02
C GLY A 33 5.09 -19.49 -20.59
N ILE A 34 5.90 -18.74 -19.82
CA ILE A 34 7.25 -18.34 -20.23
C ILE A 34 8.18 -19.53 -20.09
N THR A 35 9.03 -19.76 -21.09
CA THR A 35 10.04 -20.82 -21.07
C THR A 35 11.43 -20.27 -20.81
N GLN A 36 12.37 -21.17 -20.46
CA GLN A 36 13.77 -20.78 -20.23
C GLN A 36 14.42 -20.22 -21.52
N GLU A 37 14.06 -20.79 -22.68
CA GLU A 37 14.55 -20.32 -23.98
C GLU A 37 14.05 -18.92 -24.27
N MET A 38 12.77 -18.63 -24.04
CA MET A 38 12.23 -17.27 -24.20
C MET A 38 12.98 -16.26 -23.34
N LEU A 39 13.28 -16.62 -22.08
CA LEU A 39 14.04 -15.74 -21.19
C LEU A 39 15.47 -15.49 -21.64
N ALA A 40 16.10 -16.47 -22.27
CA ALA A 40 17.46 -16.31 -22.81
C ALA A 40 17.54 -15.29 -23.95
N ASP A 41 16.45 -15.15 -24.72
CA ASP A 41 16.32 -14.17 -25.80
C ASP A 41 15.82 -12.79 -25.31
N GLY A 42 15.51 -12.66 -24.01
CA GLY A 42 15.04 -11.42 -23.39
C GLY A 42 16.11 -10.35 -23.28
N GLU A 43 15.68 -9.12 -23.14
CA GLU A 43 16.55 -7.94 -22.96
C GLU A 43 17.16 -7.91 -21.54
N HIS A 44 18.26 -7.19 -21.36
CA HIS A 44 18.79 -6.94 -20.02
C HIS A 44 17.90 -5.98 -19.24
N PHE A 45 17.74 -6.22 -17.93
CA PHE A 45 16.89 -5.39 -17.09
C PHE A 45 17.28 -3.91 -17.14
N VAL A 46 18.57 -3.58 -17.21
CA VAL A 46 19.04 -2.19 -17.21
C VAL A 46 18.51 -1.44 -18.44
N ASP A 47 18.64 -2.04 -19.61
CA ASP A 47 18.20 -1.44 -20.88
C ASP A 47 16.67 -1.29 -20.89
N THR A 48 15.96 -2.36 -20.57
CA THR A 48 14.49 -2.35 -20.46
C THR A 48 13.99 -1.31 -19.46
N ALA A 49 14.66 -1.18 -18.32
CA ALA A 49 14.24 -0.23 -17.27
C ALA A 49 14.48 1.22 -17.70
N LEU A 50 15.57 1.53 -18.38
CA LEU A 50 15.83 2.87 -18.93
C LEU A 50 14.81 3.23 -20.00
N ASP A 51 14.55 2.33 -20.94
CA ASP A 51 13.54 2.52 -21.98
C ASP A 51 12.15 2.71 -21.38
N PHE A 52 11.81 1.94 -20.34
CA PHE A 52 10.54 2.07 -19.62
C PHE A 52 10.40 3.44 -18.93
N LEU A 53 11.45 3.91 -18.27
CA LEU A 53 11.42 5.21 -17.60
C LEU A 53 11.32 6.35 -18.62
N GLU A 54 12.03 6.27 -19.75
CA GLU A 54 11.91 7.21 -20.86
C GLU A 54 10.50 7.16 -21.46
N TRP A 55 9.97 5.96 -21.72
CA TRP A 55 8.60 5.78 -22.20
C TRP A 55 7.57 6.36 -21.22
N CYS A 56 7.73 6.21 -19.90
CA CYS A 56 6.83 6.83 -18.91
C CYS A 56 6.73 8.34 -19.12
N GLY A 57 7.86 9.02 -19.39
CA GLY A 57 7.94 10.47 -19.48
C GLY A 57 7.98 11.14 -18.10
N GLN A 58 7.56 12.40 -17.99
CA GLN A 58 7.68 13.15 -16.74
C GLN A 58 6.35 13.39 -16.01
N ASP A 59 5.24 13.44 -16.74
CA ASP A 59 3.91 13.75 -16.18
C ASP A 59 3.00 12.51 -16.21
N TYR A 60 3.16 11.64 -15.24
CA TYR A 60 2.39 10.42 -15.13
C TYR A 60 2.07 10.05 -13.66
N ILE A 61 1.09 9.20 -13.48
CA ILE A 61 0.77 8.54 -12.21
C ILE A 61 0.58 7.05 -12.46
N PHE A 62 1.26 6.23 -11.67
CA PHE A 62 1.10 4.78 -11.77
C PHE A 62 -0.27 4.31 -11.29
N CYS A 63 -0.82 3.35 -12.02
CA CYS A 63 -2.04 2.62 -11.67
C CYS A 63 -1.70 1.13 -11.64
N THR A 64 -1.85 0.47 -10.48
CA THR A 64 -1.46 -0.93 -10.30
C THR A 64 -2.57 -1.74 -9.62
N TRP A 65 -2.60 -3.05 -9.81
CA TRP A 65 -3.50 -3.92 -9.06
C TRP A 65 -2.86 -4.34 -7.74
N GLY A 66 -2.90 -3.44 -6.76
CA GLY A 66 -2.19 -3.56 -5.48
C GLY A 66 -0.91 -2.72 -5.45
N SER A 67 0.01 -3.03 -4.55
CA SER A 67 1.22 -2.21 -4.32
C SER A 67 2.54 -2.95 -4.59
N THR A 68 2.49 -4.21 -4.98
CA THR A 68 3.68 -5.05 -5.09
C THR A 68 4.56 -4.63 -6.25
N ASP A 69 3.97 -4.33 -7.41
CA ASP A 69 4.68 -4.02 -8.65
C ASP A 69 5.63 -2.83 -8.50
N LEU A 70 5.17 -1.75 -7.85
CA LEU A 70 6.01 -0.57 -7.61
C LEU A 70 7.14 -0.83 -6.62
N VAL A 71 6.93 -1.71 -5.65
CA VAL A 71 7.99 -2.11 -4.72
C VAL A 71 9.07 -2.91 -5.45
N GLU A 72 8.66 -3.88 -6.28
CA GLU A 72 9.59 -4.71 -7.05
C GLU A 72 10.33 -3.88 -8.11
N LEU A 73 9.65 -2.96 -8.81
CA LEU A 73 10.30 -2.02 -9.72
C LEU A 73 11.41 -1.26 -9.00
N GLN A 74 11.09 -0.59 -7.89
CA GLN A 74 12.07 0.21 -7.14
C GLN A 74 13.21 -0.65 -6.56
N ARG A 75 12.91 -1.89 -6.13
CA ARG A 75 13.92 -2.83 -5.63
C ARG A 75 14.92 -3.20 -6.73
N ASN A 76 14.43 -3.52 -7.93
CA ASN A 76 15.29 -3.84 -9.06
C ASN A 76 16.09 -2.63 -9.54
N LEU A 77 15.47 -1.45 -9.67
CA LEU A 77 16.18 -0.21 -9.99
C LEU A 77 17.33 0.05 -9.00
N ASN A 78 17.06 -0.12 -7.69
CA ASN A 78 18.07 0.07 -6.65
C ASN A 78 19.19 -0.99 -6.72
N HIS A 79 18.85 -2.25 -7.03
CA HIS A 79 19.82 -3.33 -7.19
C HIS A 79 20.83 -3.06 -8.31
N TYR A 80 20.35 -2.53 -9.43
CA TYR A 80 21.18 -2.19 -10.60
C TYR A 80 21.72 -0.76 -10.57
N ALA A 81 21.58 -0.04 -9.44
CA ALA A 81 22.00 1.35 -9.26
C ALA A 81 21.44 2.32 -10.33
N ILE A 82 20.23 2.06 -10.82
CA ILE A 82 19.53 2.95 -11.74
C ILE A 82 18.83 4.03 -10.93
N GLU A 83 19.22 5.29 -11.15
CA GLU A 83 18.58 6.43 -10.53
C GLU A 83 17.25 6.76 -11.23
N ALA A 84 16.16 6.62 -10.51
CA ALA A 84 14.83 7.05 -10.95
C ALA A 84 14.31 8.16 -10.01
N GLU A 85 14.03 9.32 -10.59
CA GLU A 85 13.52 10.49 -9.85
C GLU A 85 12.02 10.36 -9.56
N PHE A 86 11.64 9.40 -8.70
CA PHE A 86 10.27 9.35 -8.21
C PHE A 86 10.04 10.41 -7.13
N PRO A 87 8.92 11.17 -7.21
CA PRO A 87 8.62 12.21 -6.24
C PRO A 87 8.41 11.65 -4.82
N MET A 88 8.63 12.45 -3.80
CA MET A 88 8.30 12.13 -2.41
C MET A 88 7.25 13.10 -1.87
N PRO A 89 6.07 12.61 -1.41
CA PRO A 89 5.64 11.20 -1.35
C PRO A 89 5.37 10.60 -2.73
N PHE A 90 5.74 9.34 -2.93
CA PHE A 90 5.43 8.65 -4.17
C PHE A 90 3.96 8.18 -4.14
N LEU A 91 3.13 8.86 -4.90
CA LEU A 91 1.69 8.61 -4.98
C LEU A 91 1.36 7.75 -6.20
N PHE A 92 0.40 6.87 -6.04
CA PHE A 92 -0.11 6.03 -7.11
C PHE A 92 -1.59 5.67 -6.87
N TYR A 93 -2.27 5.19 -7.89
CA TYR A 93 -3.58 4.60 -7.76
C TYR A 93 -3.49 3.08 -7.62
N ASP A 94 -3.80 2.57 -6.43
CA ASP A 94 -4.06 1.16 -6.20
C ASP A 94 -5.48 0.85 -6.69
N VAL A 95 -5.58 0.37 -7.94
CA VAL A 95 -6.85 0.11 -8.63
C VAL A 95 -7.68 -0.94 -7.89
N GLN A 96 -7.04 -1.94 -7.27
CA GLN A 96 -7.70 -2.93 -6.42
C GLN A 96 -8.41 -2.28 -5.23
N LYS A 97 -7.77 -1.27 -4.61
CA LYS A 97 -8.37 -0.48 -3.53
C LYS A 97 -9.52 0.38 -4.04
N LEU A 98 -9.35 1.05 -5.18
CA LEU A 98 -10.39 1.90 -5.79
C LEU A 98 -11.60 1.05 -6.21
N TYR A 99 -11.35 -0.12 -6.81
CA TYR A 99 -12.39 -1.10 -7.14
C TYR A 99 -13.22 -1.49 -5.91
N SER A 100 -12.55 -1.81 -4.82
CA SER A 100 -13.24 -2.14 -3.57
C SER A 100 -14.07 -0.97 -3.01
N LEU A 101 -13.61 0.27 -3.18
CA LEU A 101 -14.36 1.46 -2.75
C LEU A 101 -15.60 1.72 -3.63
N CYS A 102 -15.52 1.43 -4.93
CA CYS A 102 -16.63 1.64 -5.86
C CYS A 102 -17.67 0.52 -5.82
N PHE A 103 -17.24 -0.73 -5.75
CA PHE A 103 -18.09 -1.88 -6.03
C PHE A 103 -18.30 -2.84 -4.86
N LEU A 104 -17.49 -2.70 -3.80
CA LEU A 104 -17.54 -3.57 -2.62
C LEU A 104 -17.71 -2.72 -1.33
N ASN A 105 -17.11 -3.18 -0.25
CA ASN A 105 -17.19 -2.53 1.07
C ASN A 105 -15.96 -1.68 1.45
N GLY A 106 -15.03 -1.46 0.52
CA GLY A 106 -13.78 -0.73 0.74
C GLY A 106 -12.72 -1.47 1.58
N LYS A 107 -12.99 -2.71 1.98
CA LYS A 107 -12.08 -3.53 2.80
C LYS A 107 -11.55 -4.75 2.06
N GLU A 108 -12.36 -5.35 1.22
CA GLU A 108 -12.00 -6.51 0.43
C GLU A 108 -10.96 -6.14 -0.63
N ARG A 109 -10.11 -7.10 -0.96
CA ARG A 109 -9.06 -6.98 -1.97
C ARG A 109 -9.09 -8.23 -2.83
N PRO A 110 -10.02 -8.30 -3.81
CA PRO A 110 -10.16 -9.46 -4.67
C PRO A 110 -8.94 -9.61 -5.59
N ALA A 111 -8.65 -10.82 -6.03
CA ALA A 111 -7.70 -11.05 -7.12
C ALA A 111 -8.19 -10.37 -8.41
N LEU A 112 -7.28 -10.08 -9.34
CA LEU A 112 -7.62 -9.41 -10.61
C LEU A 112 -8.66 -10.21 -11.39
N GLN A 113 -8.45 -11.51 -11.55
CA GLN A 113 -9.39 -12.41 -12.20
C GLN A 113 -10.79 -12.34 -11.58
N THR A 114 -10.88 -12.43 -10.25
CA THR A 114 -12.18 -12.33 -9.56
C THR A 114 -12.90 -11.01 -9.84
N ALA A 115 -12.16 -9.90 -9.94
CA ALA A 115 -12.75 -8.60 -10.26
C ALA A 115 -13.24 -8.53 -11.72
N ILE A 116 -12.51 -9.13 -12.66
CA ILE A 116 -12.87 -9.25 -14.08
C ILE A 116 -14.15 -10.07 -14.23
N GLU A 117 -14.21 -11.25 -13.61
CA GLU A 117 -15.40 -12.12 -13.57
C GLU A 117 -16.62 -11.39 -13.00
N GLN A 118 -16.45 -10.70 -11.84
CA GLN A 118 -17.53 -9.93 -11.19
C GLN A 118 -18.09 -8.81 -12.06
N ARG A 119 -17.30 -8.27 -12.98
CA ARG A 119 -17.73 -7.20 -13.90
C ARG A 119 -18.19 -7.71 -15.26
N GLY A 120 -18.14 -9.01 -15.49
CA GLY A 120 -18.52 -9.61 -16.77
C GLY A 120 -17.64 -9.15 -17.93
N ILE A 121 -16.37 -8.82 -17.64
CA ILE A 121 -15.39 -8.48 -18.68
C ILE A 121 -14.99 -9.79 -19.36
N ALA A 122 -15.00 -9.80 -20.71
CA ALA A 122 -14.62 -10.98 -21.47
C ALA A 122 -13.14 -11.31 -21.27
N GLU A 123 -12.87 -12.54 -20.85
CA GLU A 123 -11.52 -13.06 -20.69
C GLU A 123 -10.96 -13.45 -22.08
N LYS A 124 -10.17 -12.56 -22.67
CA LYS A 124 -9.60 -12.75 -24.01
C LYS A 124 -8.12 -13.08 -23.98
N GLU A 125 -7.47 -12.83 -22.85
CA GLU A 125 -6.02 -12.95 -22.69
C GLU A 125 -5.70 -13.80 -21.46
N GLN A 126 -4.54 -14.45 -21.49
CA GLN A 126 -4.05 -15.25 -20.37
C GLN A 126 -3.68 -14.37 -19.19
N TYR A 127 -4.12 -14.75 -17.97
CA TYR A 127 -3.67 -14.13 -16.73
C TYR A 127 -2.22 -14.47 -16.43
N HIS A 128 -1.62 -13.68 -15.54
CA HIS A 128 -0.22 -13.79 -15.13
C HIS A 128 0.81 -13.46 -16.21
N MET A 129 0.35 -12.85 -17.29
CA MET A 129 1.19 -12.17 -18.27
C MET A 129 1.11 -10.67 -18.00
N ALA A 130 2.26 -10.00 -17.81
CA ALA A 130 2.31 -8.62 -17.32
C ALA A 130 1.47 -7.64 -18.16
N LEU A 131 1.54 -7.73 -19.50
CA LEU A 131 0.76 -6.88 -20.39
C LEU A 131 -0.74 -7.18 -20.30
N SER A 132 -1.13 -8.46 -20.26
CA SER A 132 -2.54 -8.85 -20.12
C SER A 132 -3.14 -8.35 -18.80
N ASP A 133 -2.41 -8.50 -17.69
CA ASP A 133 -2.83 -8.02 -16.37
C ASP A 133 -2.92 -6.49 -16.33
N ALA A 134 -2.01 -5.80 -17.03
CA ALA A 134 -2.07 -4.34 -17.19
C ALA A 134 -3.31 -3.91 -18.00
N ARG A 135 -3.64 -4.60 -19.10
CA ARG A 135 -4.83 -4.35 -19.92
C ARG A 135 -6.12 -4.60 -19.13
N TYR A 136 -6.21 -5.68 -18.37
CA TYR A 136 -7.36 -5.95 -17.48
C TYR A 136 -7.48 -4.89 -16.38
N THR A 137 -6.37 -4.47 -15.80
CA THR A 137 -6.35 -3.38 -14.81
C THR A 137 -6.84 -2.07 -15.42
N ALA A 138 -6.44 -1.75 -16.65
CA ALA A 138 -6.91 -0.58 -17.39
C ALA A 138 -8.42 -0.64 -17.65
N GLN A 139 -8.95 -1.80 -18.07
CA GLN A 139 -10.40 -1.98 -18.27
C GLN A 139 -11.18 -1.76 -16.96
N LEU A 140 -10.71 -2.31 -15.85
CA LEU A 140 -11.32 -2.07 -14.54
C LEU A 140 -11.23 -0.59 -14.14
N MET A 141 -10.09 0.07 -14.37
CA MET A 141 -9.92 1.51 -14.09
C MET A 141 -10.94 2.35 -14.83
N LYS A 142 -11.23 2.04 -16.09
CA LYS A 142 -12.23 2.73 -16.91
C LYS A 142 -13.66 2.57 -16.40
N LEU A 143 -13.98 1.48 -15.68
CA LEU A 143 -15.31 1.25 -15.10
C LEU A 143 -15.53 1.96 -13.76
N LEU A 144 -14.48 2.50 -13.14
CA LEU A 144 -14.60 3.19 -11.85
C LEU A 144 -15.35 4.52 -12.00
N ASP A 145 -16.18 4.87 -11.04
CA ASP A 145 -16.61 6.25 -10.83
C ASP A 145 -15.43 7.04 -10.25
N PHE A 146 -14.52 7.44 -11.14
CA PHE A 146 -13.24 8.02 -10.76
C PHE A 146 -13.40 9.33 -9.98
N GLU A 147 -14.42 10.13 -10.27
CA GLU A 147 -14.67 11.37 -9.52
C GLU A 147 -14.91 11.12 -8.02
N LYS A 148 -15.55 10.00 -7.68
CA LYS A 148 -15.77 9.63 -6.27
C LYS A 148 -14.51 9.13 -5.59
N VAL A 149 -13.56 8.55 -6.32
CA VAL A 149 -12.42 7.85 -5.74
C VAL A 149 -11.06 8.51 -6.04
N ARG A 150 -10.97 9.50 -6.89
CA ARG A 150 -9.72 10.17 -7.27
C ARG A 150 -8.91 10.74 -6.10
N ALA A 151 -9.57 11.09 -5.00
CA ALA A 151 -8.88 11.56 -3.80
C ALA A 151 -8.24 10.45 -2.96
N PHE A 152 -8.48 9.17 -3.28
CA PHE A 152 -8.00 8.02 -2.50
C PHE A 152 -6.67 7.47 -3.01
N TYR A 153 -5.69 8.32 -3.24
CA TYR A 153 -4.33 7.90 -3.55
C TYR A 153 -3.81 6.84 -2.57
N SER A 154 -2.95 6.00 -3.06
CA SER A 154 -2.05 5.20 -2.25
C SER A 154 -0.68 5.86 -2.17
N ILE A 155 0.03 5.61 -1.09
CA ILE A 155 1.38 6.14 -0.87
C ILE A 155 2.29 4.93 -0.87
N ASP A 156 3.22 4.91 -1.81
CA ASP A 156 4.28 3.91 -1.80
C ASP A 156 5.17 4.10 -0.56
N THR A 157 5.65 3.01 0.00
CA THR A 157 6.46 2.99 1.21
C THR A 157 7.75 2.20 1.05
N TYR A 158 8.23 1.97 -0.17
CA TYR A 158 9.54 1.41 -0.42
C TYR A 158 10.62 2.38 0.03
N ARG A 159 10.53 3.64 -0.41
CA ARG A 159 11.32 4.73 0.16
C ARG A 159 10.58 5.38 1.31
N VAL A 160 11.19 5.41 2.48
CA VAL A 160 10.63 6.04 3.67
C VAL A 160 11.40 7.28 4.06
N PRO A 161 10.75 8.29 4.67
CA PRO A 161 11.41 9.48 5.16
C PRO A 161 12.59 9.15 6.08
N LYS A 162 13.73 9.81 5.87
CA LYS A 162 14.91 9.69 6.76
C LYS A 162 14.93 10.78 7.83
N ARG A 163 14.35 11.94 7.55
CA ARG A 163 14.36 13.11 8.45
C ARG A 163 12.94 13.51 8.82
N ARG A 164 12.83 14.16 9.98
CA ARG A 164 11.53 14.61 10.51
C ARG A 164 10.77 15.55 9.58
N LYS A 165 11.48 16.41 8.87
CA LYS A 165 10.87 17.37 7.92
C LYS A 165 10.27 16.70 6.69
N ASP A 166 10.71 15.50 6.39
CA ASP A 166 10.29 14.72 5.23
C ASP A 166 9.15 13.73 5.58
N GLU A 167 8.72 13.69 6.86
CA GLU A 167 7.61 12.83 7.30
C GLU A 167 6.32 13.17 6.55
N ILE A 168 5.61 12.14 6.11
CA ILE A 168 4.46 12.30 5.22
C ILE A 168 3.18 12.36 6.06
N CYS A 169 2.39 13.42 5.88
CA CYS A 169 1.08 13.54 6.48
C CYS A 169 0.06 13.96 5.42
N MET A 170 -0.88 13.07 5.11
CA MET A 170 -1.93 13.32 4.12
C MET A 170 -3.32 13.17 4.73
N ASN A 171 -4.19 14.12 4.39
CA ASN A 171 -5.60 14.13 4.78
C ASN A 171 -6.48 13.82 3.57
N PHE A 172 -7.26 12.75 3.66
CA PHE A 172 -8.18 12.28 2.63
C PHE A 172 -9.65 12.65 2.92
N GLY A 173 -9.89 13.62 3.80
CA GLY A 173 -11.22 14.06 4.21
C GLY A 173 -11.88 13.14 5.24
N ASN A 174 -12.04 11.87 4.97
CA ASN A 174 -12.66 10.89 5.87
C ASN A 174 -11.64 10.13 6.75
N TYR A 175 -10.37 10.19 6.42
CA TYR A 175 -9.24 9.67 7.23
C TYR A 175 -7.96 10.44 6.90
N SER A 176 -6.96 10.32 7.78
CA SER A 176 -5.59 10.76 7.49
C SER A 176 -4.61 9.60 7.56
N LYS A 177 -3.51 9.72 6.80
CA LYS A 177 -2.39 8.79 6.83
C LYS A 177 -1.11 9.57 7.13
N TYR A 178 -0.37 9.11 8.11
CA TYR A 178 0.94 9.64 8.48
C TYR A 178 1.98 8.53 8.39
N ILE A 179 3.12 8.83 7.77
CA ILE A 179 4.27 7.94 7.65
C ILE A 179 5.45 8.66 8.31
N SER A 180 5.98 8.07 9.36
CA SER A 180 7.11 8.62 10.10
C SER A 180 8.42 8.45 9.33
N ARG A 181 9.45 9.16 9.76
CA ARG A 181 10.83 8.82 9.43
C ARG A 181 11.21 7.45 9.97
N VAL A 182 12.36 6.96 9.53
CA VAL A 182 12.97 5.73 10.05
C VAL A 182 13.56 5.93 11.45
N PHE A 183 13.65 4.82 12.19
CA PHE A 183 14.22 4.70 13.52
C PHE A 183 15.07 3.42 13.60
N ASP A 184 16.12 3.43 14.42
CA ASP A 184 17.01 2.29 14.57
C ASP A 184 16.33 1.11 15.28
N THR A 185 15.34 1.37 16.15
CA THR A 185 14.63 0.34 16.88
C THR A 185 13.12 0.52 16.80
N ARG A 186 12.43 -0.61 16.92
CA ARG A 186 10.98 -0.67 16.95
C ARG A 186 10.38 0.13 18.11
N GLU A 187 11.03 0.09 19.28
CA GLU A 187 10.62 0.79 20.48
C GLU A 187 10.68 2.30 20.29
N LYS A 188 11.76 2.81 19.65
CA LYS A 188 11.87 4.23 19.29
C LYS A 188 10.74 4.65 18.36
N ALA A 189 10.46 3.88 17.31
CA ALA A 189 9.34 4.14 16.41
C ALA A 189 7.97 4.12 17.12
N ALA A 190 7.74 3.11 17.98
CA ALA A 190 6.48 2.95 18.69
C ALA A 190 6.25 4.01 19.78
N ASN A 191 7.30 4.63 20.31
CA ASN A 191 7.24 5.64 21.38
C ASN A 191 7.46 7.08 20.88
N ASP A 192 7.68 7.27 19.58
CA ASP A 192 7.86 8.62 19.03
C ASP A 192 6.62 9.49 19.31
N ARG A 193 6.90 10.76 19.64
CA ARG A 193 5.87 11.74 20.03
C ARG A 193 4.84 11.98 18.93
N LEU A 194 5.27 12.06 17.66
CA LEU A 194 4.36 12.33 16.55
C LEU A 194 3.55 11.08 16.17
N VAL A 195 4.16 9.90 16.25
CA VAL A 195 3.44 8.64 16.07
C VAL A 195 2.32 8.50 17.08
N ARG A 196 2.57 8.84 18.34
CA ARG A 196 1.58 8.77 19.44
C ARG A 196 0.69 10.00 19.58
N SER A 197 0.95 11.07 18.81
CA SER A 197 0.13 12.28 18.88
C SER A 197 -1.35 11.99 18.55
N CYS A 198 -2.23 12.72 19.21
CA CYS A 198 -3.67 12.56 19.12
C CYS A 198 -4.32 13.91 18.79
N ASN A 199 -3.88 14.56 17.71
CA ASN A 199 -4.55 15.75 17.21
C ASN A 199 -5.57 15.33 16.15
N CYS A 200 -6.70 16.02 16.13
CA CYS A 200 -7.72 15.81 15.13
C CYS A 200 -7.19 16.14 13.74
N PHE A 201 -7.35 15.22 12.79
CA PHE A 201 -6.85 15.41 11.44
C PHE A 201 -7.69 16.39 10.61
N LEU A 202 -8.87 16.79 11.10
CA LEU A 202 -9.75 17.75 10.44
C LEU A 202 -9.51 19.19 10.92
N CYS A 203 -9.40 19.43 12.25
CA CYS A 203 -9.22 20.76 12.81
C CYS A 203 -7.86 21.00 13.47
N GLY A 204 -6.99 19.98 13.57
CA GLY A 204 -5.67 20.09 14.20
C GLY A 204 -5.67 20.15 15.72
N LYS A 205 -6.83 20.33 16.38
CA LYS A 205 -6.93 20.47 17.84
C LYS A 205 -6.57 19.16 18.56
N PRO A 206 -5.98 19.25 19.77
CA PRO A 206 -5.76 18.09 20.63
C PRO A 206 -7.08 17.38 20.93
N MET A 207 -7.05 16.05 20.95
CA MET A 207 -8.22 15.23 21.26
C MET A 207 -8.14 14.61 22.65
N GLU A 208 -9.27 14.43 23.30
CA GLU A 208 -9.39 13.63 24.51
C GLU A 208 -9.12 12.15 24.21
N ARG A 209 -8.40 11.46 25.09
CA ARG A 209 -8.06 10.04 24.94
C ARG A 209 -9.11 9.16 25.63
N LYS A 210 -10.10 8.67 24.91
CA LYS A 210 -11.09 7.72 25.45
C LYS A 210 -10.46 6.34 25.65
N ILE A 211 -9.64 5.86 24.71
CA ILE A 211 -8.82 4.65 24.84
C ILE A 211 -7.39 4.99 24.46
N LYS A 212 -6.46 4.86 25.41
CA LYS A 212 -5.02 5.05 25.16
C LYS A 212 -4.52 4.03 24.15
N TRP A 213 -3.45 4.36 23.41
CA TRP A 213 -2.80 3.45 22.48
C TRP A 213 -2.48 2.10 23.17
N PHE A 214 -3.00 1.01 22.63
CA PHE A 214 -2.70 -0.36 23.07
C PHE A 214 -2.27 -1.23 21.89
N ALA A 215 -1.32 -2.13 22.13
CA ALA A 215 -0.83 -3.05 21.11
C ALA A 215 -1.67 -4.32 21.07
N THR A 216 -1.85 -4.90 19.88
CA THR A 216 -2.54 -6.18 19.69
C THR A 216 -1.56 -7.32 19.43
N ASN A 217 -0.68 -7.20 18.45
CA ASN A 217 0.31 -8.23 18.08
C ASN A 217 1.75 -7.72 18.17
N GLY A 218 1.97 -6.75 19.05
CA GLY A 218 3.27 -6.11 19.22
C GLY A 218 3.71 -5.22 18.04
N LYS A 219 3.12 -5.30 16.85
CA LYS A 219 3.42 -4.45 15.68
C LYS A 219 2.33 -3.43 15.40
N THR A 220 1.09 -3.70 15.82
CA THR A 220 -0.09 -2.86 15.53
C THR A 220 -0.67 -2.32 16.83
N TYR A 221 -0.96 -1.03 16.82
CA TYR A 221 -1.51 -0.30 17.96
C TYR A 221 -2.83 0.35 17.57
N TYR A 222 -3.76 0.40 18.52
CA TYR A 222 -5.07 1.03 18.37
C TYR A 222 -5.34 2.00 19.49
N GLY A 223 -6.14 3.03 19.21
CA GLY A 223 -6.60 4.01 20.18
C GLY A 223 -7.92 4.61 19.77
N LEU A 224 -8.66 5.19 20.75
CA LEU A 224 -9.91 5.93 20.52
C LEU A 224 -9.77 7.31 21.12
N PHE A 225 -10.15 8.31 20.37
CA PHE A 225 -10.01 9.72 20.70
C PHE A 225 -11.34 10.44 20.44
N PHE A 226 -11.55 11.52 21.13
CA PHE A 226 -12.74 12.35 20.97
C PHE A 226 -12.31 13.80 20.66
N CYS A 227 -12.82 14.32 19.56
CA CYS A 227 -12.72 15.70 19.18
C CYS A 227 -14.06 16.40 19.43
N GLU A 228 -14.08 17.51 20.13
CA GLU A 228 -15.31 18.26 20.42
C GLU A 228 -16.08 18.65 19.15
N GLU A 229 -15.38 19.01 18.07
CA GLU A 229 -15.99 19.42 16.81
C GLU A 229 -16.34 18.24 15.87
N HIS A 230 -15.56 17.15 15.90
CA HIS A 230 -15.63 16.10 14.89
C HIS A 230 -16.00 14.72 15.44
N GLY A 231 -16.25 14.63 16.77
CA GLY A 231 -16.69 13.41 17.43
C GLY A 231 -15.60 12.36 17.56
N LEU A 232 -16.01 11.09 17.53
CA LEU A 232 -15.12 9.95 17.76
C LEU A 232 -14.18 9.70 16.57
N ILE A 233 -12.90 9.53 16.89
CA ILE A 233 -11.83 9.21 15.94
C ILE A 233 -11.06 8.00 16.44
N LYS A 234 -11.09 6.93 15.66
CA LYS A 234 -10.24 5.77 15.91
C LYS A 234 -8.89 5.96 15.24
N GLY A 235 -7.85 5.62 16.00
CA GLY A 235 -6.49 5.58 15.52
C GLY A 235 -5.97 4.15 15.40
N ARG A 236 -5.17 3.92 14.38
CA ARG A 236 -4.35 2.71 14.24
C ARG A 236 -2.97 3.12 13.76
N PHE A 237 -1.92 2.63 14.38
CA PHE A 237 -0.61 2.66 13.75
C PHE A 237 0.04 1.28 13.74
N LYS A 238 0.83 1.02 12.70
CA LYS A 238 1.59 -0.21 12.53
C LYS A 238 3.05 0.14 12.37
N ILE A 239 3.92 -0.55 13.10
CA ILE A 239 5.36 -0.49 12.90
C ILE A 239 5.72 -1.46 11.79
N LYS A 240 6.39 -0.95 10.79
CA LYS A 240 6.98 -1.68 9.67
C LYS A 240 8.50 -1.58 9.74
N HIS A 241 9.20 -2.39 8.97
CA HIS A 241 10.64 -2.29 8.75
C HIS A 241 10.92 -2.06 7.28
N THR A 242 12.05 -1.46 6.99
CA THR A 242 12.63 -1.32 5.65
C THR A 242 13.48 -2.55 5.32
N ASP A 243 13.93 -2.66 4.07
CA ASP A 243 14.88 -3.70 3.67
C ASP A 243 16.24 -3.54 4.38
N ASP A 244 16.61 -2.31 4.81
CA ASP A 244 17.79 -1.99 5.61
C ASP A 244 17.59 -2.19 7.13
N GLU A 245 16.59 -2.97 7.54
CA GLU A 245 16.27 -3.30 8.94
C GLU A 245 15.97 -2.10 9.86
N GLN A 246 15.66 -0.94 9.29
CA GLN A 246 15.17 0.22 10.05
C GLN A 246 13.65 0.14 10.25
N TYR A 247 13.13 0.86 11.24
CA TYR A 247 11.71 0.82 11.61
C TYR A 247 11.03 2.15 11.33
N TYR A 248 9.79 2.10 10.87
CA TYR A 248 8.94 3.27 10.68
C TYR A 248 7.48 2.97 11.04
N ALA A 249 6.72 4.02 11.31
CA ALA A 249 5.31 3.90 11.67
C ALA A 249 4.41 4.39 10.54
N VAL A 250 3.37 3.64 10.24
CA VAL A 250 2.25 4.09 9.42
C VAL A 250 1.04 4.25 10.32
N LYS A 251 0.61 5.51 10.54
CA LYS A 251 -0.56 5.85 11.37
C LYS A 251 -1.73 6.26 10.49
N ILE A 252 -2.92 5.80 10.86
CA ILE A 252 -4.19 6.17 10.24
C ILE A 252 -5.12 6.66 11.36
N LEU A 253 -5.69 7.84 11.17
CA LEU A 253 -6.78 8.35 11.97
C LEU A 253 -8.03 8.39 11.10
N LYS A 254 -9.16 7.89 11.60
CA LYS A 254 -10.42 7.82 10.85
C LYS A 254 -11.58 8.10 11.78
N ARG A 255 -12.58 8.88 11.32
CA ARG A 255 -13.86 9.03 12.04
C ARG A 255 -14.51 7.66 12.27
N THR A 256 -15.18 7.53 13.38
CA THR A 256 -15.94 6.32 13.75
C THR A 256 -17.22 6.72 14.49
N ASP A 257 -18.15 5.80 14.53
CA ASP A 257 -19.40 5.87 15.29
C ASP A 257 -19.27 5.12 16.62
N ASP A 258 -20.35 5.12 17.41
CA ASP A 258 -20.42 4.42 18.70
C ASP A 258 -20.22 2.91 18.52
N ALA A 259 -20.80 2.31 17.49
CA ALA A 259 -20.62 0.88 17.20
C ALA A 259 -19.16 0.53 16.89
N GLY A 260 -18.44 1.40 16.18
CA GLY A 260 -17.02 1.24 15.93
C GLY A 260 -16.17 1.45 17.18
N ALA A 261 -16.59 2.33 18.08
CA ALA A 261 -15.95 2.55 19.38
C ALA A 261 -16.12 1.34 20.31
N GLU A 262 -17.33 0.78 20.39
CA GLU A 262 -17.63 -0.44 21.17
C GLU A 262 -16.80 -1.63 20.71
N LYS A 263 -16.71 -1.85 19.38
CA LYS A 263 -15.86 -2.90 18.80
C LYS A 263 -14.38 -2.73 19.20
N LEU A 264 -13.91 -1.48 19.26
CA LEU A 264 -12.53 -1.20 19.67
C LEU A 264 -12.34 -1.43 21.17
N HIS A 265 -13.31 -1.10 21.99
CA HIS A 265 -13.29 -1.36 23.43
C HIS A 265 -13.30 -2.87 23.73
N ALA A 266 -14.18 -3.63 23.09
CA ALA A 266 -14.21 -5.09 23.20
C ALA A 266 -12.85 -5.71 22.84
N ARG A 267 -12.23 -5.24 21.75
CA ARG A 267 -10.88 -5.66 21.36
C ARG A 267 -9.83 -5.35 22.43
N GLN A 268 -9.91 -4.16 23.05
CA GLN A 268 -8.99 -3.81 24.14
C GLN A 268 -9.11 -4.76 25.34
N LEU A 269 -10.35 -5.13 25.71
CA LEU A 269 -10.61 -6.07 26.81
C LEU A 269 -10.04 -7.47 26.50
N GLN A 270 -10.26 -7.99 25.31
CA GLN A 270 -9.68 -9.26 24.85
C GLN A 270 -8.16 -9.26 24.95
N GLU A 271 -7.50 -8.20 24.49
CA GLU A 271 -6.04 -8.09 24.55
C GLU A 271 -5.53 -7.99 25.99
N ARG A 272 -6.27 -7.37 26.90
CA ARG A 272 -5.92 -7.36 28.33
C ARG A 272 -6.00 -8.75 28.94
N GLU A 273 -7.06 -9.50 28.62
CA GLU A 273 -7.25 -10.86 29.13
C GLU A 273 -6.18 -11.82 28.58
N HIS A 274 -5.90 -11.79 27.27
CA HIS A 274 -4.80 -12.56 26.68
C HIS A 274 -3.44 -12.29 27.34
N ARG A 275 -3.16 -11.02 27.69
CA ARG A 275 -1.92 -10.68 28.40
C ARG A 275 -1.92 -11.19 29.84
N ARG A 276 -3.05 -11.17 30.50
CA ARG A 276 -3.21 -11.73 31.86
C ARG A 276 -2.93 -13.22 31.85
N GLN A 277 -3.58 -13.96 30.95
CA GLN A 277 -3.39 -15.40 30.81
C GLN A 277 -1.93 -15.77 30.48
N ARG A 278 -1.29 -15.07 29.53
CA ARG A 278 0.11 -15.29 29.20
C ARG A 278 1.08 -15.02 30.35
N ARG A 279 0.72 -14.15 31.31
CA ARG A 279 1.53 -13.92 32.52
C ARG A 279 1.38 -15.06 33.52
N LEU A 280 0.16 -15.58 33.68
CA LEU A 280 -0.09 -16.73 34.53
C LEU A 280 0.65 -17.97 34.03
N ASN A 281 0.51 -18.29 32.74
CA ASN A 281 1.19 -19.45 32.13
C ASN A 281 2.73 -19.34 32.06
N LYS A 282 3.33 -18.21 32.40
CA LYS A 282 4.79 -18.06 32.50
C LYS A 282 5.31 -18.21 33.94
N GLN A 283 4.41 -18.25 34.89
CA GLN A 283 4.75 -18.43 36.32
C GLN A 283 4.54 -19.89 36.78
N GLU A 284 3.94 -20.73 35.93
CA GLU A 284 3.96 -22.20 35.97
C GLU A 284 5.14 -22.74 35.15
#